data_072b2c701d86c732d9c8d6a9a84179f7
#
_entry.id   072b2c701d86c732d9c8d6a9a84179f7
#
_cell.length_a   1.000
_cell.length_b   1.000
_cell.length_c   1.000
_cell.angle_alpha   90.00
_cell.angle_beta   90.00
_cell.angle_gamma   90.00
#
_symmetry.space_group_name_H-M   'P 1'
#
loop_
_entity.id
_entity.type
_entity.pdbx_description
1 polymer ?
#
loop_
_entity_poly.entity_id
_entity_poly.type
_entity_poly.pdbx_seq_one_letter_code
_entity_poly.pdbx_strand_id
1 'polypeptide(L)'
;MEATSLRKWIACALVAGMAACSSKPPDDSRDYSAKVAADRAAKDAAFLAADDPIPKSRHAQFLPLAYFSIEPEYSVPAVLKPSTDPTIIEMPTSTGTNRKMRRAGTLEFTLKGQPLKLTALNEVGESPSHLFVPFSDLTSGTETYAAGRFMDLNRNGTGIYDVDFNRAYIPYCYYNPTYECPYPPRENRLNIPIRAGERMKK
;
A
#
# COMPACT_ATOMS: atom_id res chain seq x y z
N MET A 1 -89.62 7.16 -16.73
CA MET A 1 -88.99 8.53 -16.77
C MET A 1 -87.63 8.40 -16.07
N GLU A 2 -86.65 8.62 -16.84
CA GLU A 2 -85.25 8.25 -16.64
C GLU A 2 -84.54 9.08 -15.60
N ALA A 3 -83.67 8.46 -14.83
CA ALA A 3 -82.68 9.12 -14.01
C ALA A 3 -81.30 8.51 -14.32
N THR A 4 -80.55 9.19 -15.14
CA THR A 4 -79.20 8.85 -15.57
C THR A 4 -78.20 9.11 -14.45
N SER A 5 -77.55 8.00 -14.00
CA SER A 5 -76.47 8.04 -13.02
C SER A 5 -75.13 8.27 -13.67
N LEU A 6 -74.54 9.42 -13.42
CA LEU A 6 -73.20 9.84 -13.88
C LEU A 6 -72.13 9.25 -12.93
N ARG A 7 -71.48 8.19 -13.36
CA ARG A 7 -70.30 7.61 -12.64
C ARG A 7 -69.05 8.44 -12.92
N LYS A 8 -68.62 9.16 -11.89
CA LYS A 8 -67.32 9.84 -11.89
C LYS A 8 -66.18 8.84 -11.66
N TRP A 9 -65.37 8.63 -12.66
CA TRP A 9 -64.11 7.92 -12.54
C TRP A 9 -63.05 8.83 -11.92
N ILE A 10 -62.64 8.54 -10.69
CA ILE A 10 -61.47 9.19 -10.07
C ILE A 10 -60.25 8.33 -10.46
N ALA A 11 -59.47 8.85 -11.39
CA ALA A 11 -58.16 8.27 -11.71
C ALA A 11 -57.15 8.66 -10.62
N CYS A 12 -56.80 7.71 -9.75
CA CYS A 12 -55.72 7.89 -8.80
C CYS A 12 -54.40 7.65 -9.54
N ALA A 13 -53.69 8.73 -9.90
CA ALA A 13 -52.33 8.67 -10.43
C ALA A 13 -51.38 8.39 -9.27
N LEU A 14 -50.90 7.16 -9.15
CA LEU A 14 -49.80 6.77 -8.27
C LEU A 14 -48.49 7.30 -8.87
N VAL A 15 -48.01 8.42 -8.38
CA VAL A 15 -46.64 8.88 -8.64
C VAL A 15 -45.69 8.04 -7.77
N ALA A 16 -45.11 7.01 -8.36
CA ALA A 16 -44.03 6.25 -7.74
C ALA A 16 -42.76 7.15 -7.79
N GLY A 17 -42.50 7.84 -6.69
CA GLY A 17 -41.25 8.57 -6.49
C GLY A 17 -40.09 7.56 -6.39
N MET A 18 -39.32 7.38 -7.47
CA MET A 18 -38.01 6.73 -7.40
C MET A 18 -37.07 7.63 -6.59
N ALA A 19 -36.95 7.36 -5.30
CA ALA A 19 -35.84 7.87 -4.51
C ALA A 19 -34.57 7.19 -5.01
N ALA A 20 -33.89 7.80 -5.97
CA ALA A 20 -32.55 7.43 -6.34
C ALA A 20 -31.66 7.71 -5.11
N CYS A 21 -31.37 6.67 -4.32
CA CYS A 21 -30.29 6.71 -3.35
C CYS A 21 -28.98 6.91 -4.11
N SER A 22 -28.64 8.15 -4.37
CA SER A 22 -27.28 8.54 -4.79
C SER A 22 -26.39 8.42 -3.57
N SER A 23 -25.98 7.20 -3.23
CA SER A 23 -24.88 6.98 -2.31
C SER A 23 -23.58 7.28 -3.07
N LYS A 24 -23.26 8.57 -3.20
CA LYS A 24 -21.91 8.98 -3.51
C LYS A 24 -21.05 8.43 -2.37
N PRO A 25 -20.02 7.59 -2.65
CA PRO A 25 -19.09 7.19 -1.61
C PRO A 25 -18.59 8.45 -0.90
N PRO A 26 -18.42 8.47 0.41
CA PRO A 26 -17.83 9.60 1.09
C PRO A 26 -16.52 9.95 0.39
N ASP A 27 -16.24 11.23 0.26
CA ASP A 27 -14.98 11.75 -0.31
C ASP A 27 -13.86 11.46 0.70
N ASP A 28 -13.37 10.21 0.67
CA ASP A 28 -12.48 9.61 1.66
C ASP A 28 -11.03 10.08 1.49
N SER A 29 -10.76 10.93 0.52
CA SER A 29 -9.38 11.37 0.22
C SER A 29 -8.77 12.19 1.37
N ARG A 30 -9.57 13.00 2.07
CA ARG A 30 -9.11 13.75 3.26
C ARG A 30 -8.88 12.84 4.44
N ASP A 31 -9.79 11.90 4.68
CA ASP A 31 -9.67 10.90 5.74
C ASP A 31 -8.49 9.98 5.49
N TYR A 32 -8.25 9.57 4.25
CA TYR A 32 -7.09 8.81 3.84
C TYR A 32 -5.79 9.57 4.12
N SER A 33 -5.67 10.81 3.66
CA SER A 33 -4.46 11.62 3.86
C SER A 33 -4.19 11.91 5.34
N ALA A 34 -5.24 12.18 6.12
CA ALA A 34 -5.14 12.37 7.56
C ALA A 34 -4.67 11.09 8.26
N LYS A 35 -5.18 9.92 7.86
CA LYS A 35 -4.77 8.63 8.39
C LYS A 35 -3.29 8.32 8.09
N VAL A 36 -2.86 8.50 6.85
CA VAL A 36 -1.45 8.30 6.48
C VAL A 36 -0.54 9.26 7.25
N ALA A 37 -0.95 10.53 7.42
CA ALA A 37 -0.19 11.50 8.20
C ALA A 37 -0.09 11.11 9.68
N ALA A 38 -1.19 10.62 10.27
CA ALA A 38 -1.21 10.13 11.64
C ALA A 38 -0.30 8.91 11.84
N ASP A 39 -0.33 7.96 10.89
CA ASP A 39 0.52 6.76 10.94
C ASP A 39 2.01 7.13 10.84
N ARG A 40 2.37 8.13 10.00
CA ARG A 40 3.74 8.66 9.91
C ARG A 40 4.18 9.32 11.20
N ALA A 41 3.33 10.15 11.81
CA ALA A 41 3.62 10.79 13.09
C ALA A 41 3.76 9.77 14.23
N ALA A 42 2.93 8.72 14.25
CA ALA A 42 3.03 7.65 15.22
C ALA A 42 4.34 6.85 15.06
N LYS A 43 4.78 6.60 13.83
CA LYS A 43 6.07 5.96 13.56
C LYS A 43 7.25 6.81 14.04
N ASP A 44 7.23 8.10 13.74
CA ASP A 44 8.26 9.05 14.22
C ASP A 44 8.33 9.09 15.74
N ALA A 45 7.18 9.15 16.42
CA ALA A 45 7.11 9.15 17.87
C ALA A 45 7.64 7.83 18.46
N ALA A 46 7.29 6.68 17.86
CA ALA A 46 7.78 5.38 18.29
C ALA A 46 9.32 5.29 18.17
N PHE A 47 9.88 5.74 17.05
CA PHE A 47 11.33 5.71 16.83
C PHE A 47 12.08 6.70 17.72
N LEU A 48 11.45 7.85 18.04
CA LEU A 48 12.04 8.82 18.97
C LEU A 48 12.07 8.27 20.41
N ALA A 49 11.08 7.50 20.82
CA ALA A 49 10.98 6.91 22.15
C ALA A 49 11.89 5.70 22.36
N ALA A 50 12.23 4.98 21.29
CA ALA A 50 13.01 3.76 21.32
C ALA A 50 14.51 4.01 20.99
N ASP A 51 15.32 2.97 21.19
CA ASP A 51 16.73 2.94 20.76
C ASP A 51 16.92 2.00 19.54
N ASP A 52 15.82 1.56 18.96
CA ASP A 52 15.74 0.60 17.87
C ASP A 52 14.50 0.90 17.01
N PRO A 53 14.55 0.86 15.68
CA PRO A 53 15.70 0.49 14.85
C PRO A 53 16.71 1.63 14.63
N ILE A 54 16.44 2.86 15.09
CA ILE A 54 17.37 3.98 14.96
C ILE A 54 18.04 4.20 16.33
N PRO A 55 19.35 3.95 16.46
CA PRO A 55 20.07 4.22 17.70
C PRO A 55 19.92 5.69 18.12
N LYS A 56 19.74 5.96 19.43
CA LYS A 56 19.55 7.33 19.95
C LYS A 56 20.63 8.30 19.51
N SER A 57 21.87 7.84 19.39
CA SER A 57 22.99 8.64 18.87
C SER A 57 22.80 9.13 17.42
N ARG A 58 21.88 8.51 16.69
CA ARG A 58 21.57 8.84 15.28
C ARG A 58 20.21 9.51 15.10
N HIS A 59 19.44 9.74 16.16
CA HIS A 59 18.12 10.37 16.08
C HIS A 59 18.18 11.73 15.38
N ALA A 60 19.14 12.60 15.73
CA ALA A 60 19.28 13.91 15.10
C ALA A 60 19.52 13.84 13.59
N GLN A 61 20.16 12.76 13.12
CA GLN A 61 20.42 12.53 11.68
C GLN A 61 19.15 12.12 10.94
N PHE A 62 18.33 11.25 11.52
CA PHE A 62 17.24 10.58 10.79
C PHE A 62 15.85 11.06 11.17
N LEU A 63 15.63 11.51 12.43
CA LEU A 63 14.31 11.91 12.89
C LEU A 63 14.08 13.44 12.79
N PRO A 64 12.83 13.89 12.55
CA PRO A 64 11.75 13.04 12.05
C PRO A 64 12.11 12.43 10.68
N LEU A 65 11.52 11.28 10.36
CA LEU A 65 11.71 10.63 9.06
C LEU A 65 11.28 11.56 7.92
N ALA A 66 11.92 11.43 6.77
CA ALA A 66 11.57 12.20 5.60
C ALA A 66 10.60 11.43 4.70
N TYR A 67 9.57 12.10 4.21
CA TYR A 67 8.54 11.55 3.35
C TYR A 67 8.33 12.40 2.10
N PHE A 68 7.86 11.79 1.03
CA PHE A 68 7.21 12.50 -0.05
C PHE A 68 5.82 12.99 0.39
N SER A 69 5.26 13.95 -0.34
CA SER A 69 3.88 14.37 -0.16
C SER A 69 2.91 13.18 -0.25
N ILE A 70 1.82 13.24 0.51
CA ILE A 70 0.78 12.21 0.44
C ILE A 70 -0.04 12.47 -0.80
N GLU A 71 -0.02 11.54 -1.74
CA GLU A 71 -0.83 11.59 -2.95
C GLU A 71 -1.70 10.32 -3.01
N PRO A 72 -3.04 10.43 -2.86
CA PRO A 72 -3.94 9.28 -2.88
C PRO A 72 -3.82 8.42 -4.15
N GLU A 73 -3.41 9.01 -5.26
CA GLU A 73 -3.19 8.29 -6.53
C GLU A 73 -2.10 7.21 -6.46
N TYR A 74 -1.25 7.25 -5.45
CA TYR A 74 -0.26 6.19 -5.19
C TYR A 74 -0.78 5.05 -4.31
N SER A 75 -2.07 5.06 -3.96
CA SER A 75 -2.76 3.93 -3.33
C SER A 75 -3.71 3.31 -4.35
N VAL A 76 -3.40 2.13 -4.83
CA VAL A 76 -4.12 1.47 -5.93
C VAL A 76 -4.52 0.05 -5.57
N PRO A 77 -5.72 -0.40 -5.98
CA PRO A 77 -6.11 -1.79 -5.80
C PRO A 77 -5.27 -2.71 -6.70
N ALA A 78 -4.89 -3.85 -6.19
CA ALA A 78 -4.15 -4.87 -6.90
C ALA A 78 -4.81 -6.24 -6.78
N VAL A 79 -4.74 -7.01 -7.85
CA VAL A 79 -5.14 -8.41 -7.88
C VAL A 79 -3.90 -9.27 -7.70
N LEU A 80 -3.91 -10.14 -6.71
CA LEU A 80 -2.87 -11.15 -6.55
C LEU A 80 -3.17 -12.34 -7.47
N LYS A 81 -2.26 -12.62 -8.39
CA LYS A 81 -2.20 -13.89 -9.11
C LYS A 81 -1.33 -14.86 -8.31
N PRO A 82 -1.91 -15.85 -7.63
CA PRO A 82 -1.14 -16.75 -6.77
C PRO A 82 -0.05 -17.47 -7.54
N SER A 83 1.09 -17.68 -6.89
CA SER A 83 2.14 -18.55 -7.42
C SER A 83 1.74 -20.02 -7.28
N THR A 84 1.99 -20.81 -8.31
CA THR A 84 1.89 -22.26 -8.26
C THR A 84 3.25 -22.92 -7.98
N ASP A 85 4.32 -22.13 -7.97
CA ASP A 85 5.68 -22.60 -7.68
C ASP A 85 5.92 -22.66 -6.16
N PRO A 86 6.07 -23.86 -5.57
CA PRO A 86 6.31 -24.02 -4.14
C PRO A 86 7.77 -23.76 -3.73
N THR A 87 8.65 -23.45 -4.68
CA THR A 87 10.08 -23.32 -4.44
C THR A 87 10.37 -22.23 -3.42
N ILE A 88 11.18 -22.57 -2.43
CA ILE A 88 11.76 -21.60 -1.51
C ILE A 88 12.95 -20.95 -2.21
N ILE A 89 12.95 -19.62 -2.25
CA ILE A 89 14.04 -18.82 -2.77
C ILE A 89 14.90 -18.29 -1.63
N GLU A 90 16.19 -18.22 -1.86
CA GLU A 90 17.15 -17.62 -0.94
C GLU A 90 17.45 -16.20 -1.43
N MET A 91 16.97 -15.20 -0.69
CA MET A 91 17.20 -13.80 -1.02
C MET A 91 18.44 -13.28 -0.29
N PRO A 92 19.42 -12.74 -1.00
CA PRO A 92 20.58 -12.12 -0.37
C PRO A 92 20.16 -10.92 0.48
N THR A 93 20.85 -10.74 1.61
CA THR A 93 20.56 -9.68 2.56
C THR A 93 21.73 -8.69 2.69
N SER A 94 21.47 -7.56 3.37
CA SER A 94 22.45 -6.51 3.65
C SER A 94 23.62 -6.97 4.53
N THR A 95 23.50 -8.07 5.23
CA THR A 95 24.55 -8.63 6.11
C THR A 95 25.36 -9.76 5.45
N GLY A 96 25.06 -10.06 4.17
CA GLY A 96 25.74 -11.13 3.43
C GLY A 96 25.17 -12.54 3.71
N THR A 97 24.08 -12.62 4.44
CA THR A 97 23.30 -13.85 4.65
C THR A 97 22.22 -14.01 3.60
N ASN A 98 21.44 -15.08 3.66
CA ASN A 98 20.27 -15.29 2.82
C ASN A 98 19.02 -15.50 3.67
N ARG A 99 17.92 -14.86 3.29
CA ARG A 99 16.60 -15.07 3.90
C ARG A 99 15.75 -15.97 3.02
N LYS A 100 15.14 -16.98 3.65
CA LYS A 100 14.28 -17.95 2.94
C LYS A 100 12.89 -17.39 2.76
N MET A 101 12.50 -17.20 1.51
CA MET A 101 11.22 -16.63 1.12
C MET A 101 10.48 -17.59 0.18
N ARG A 102 9.15 -17.46 0.14
CA ARG A 102 8.29 -18.13 -0.84
C ARG A 102 7.59 -17.09 -1.69
N ARG A 103 7.47 -17.35 -2.99
CA ARG A 103 6.64 -16.51 -3.87
C ARG A 103 5.17 -16.73 -3.55
N ALA A 104 4.50 -15.72 -2.99
CA ALA A 104 3.06 -15.76 -2.77
C ALA A 104 2.30 -15.61 -4.09
N GLY A 105 2.82 -14.77 -4.99
CA GLY A 105 2.22 -14.51 -6.29
C GLY A 105 2.73 -13.21 -6.91
N THR A 106 2.02 -12.78 -7.95
CA THR A 106 2.26 -11.50 -8.63
C THR A 106 1.08 -10.57 -8.39
N LEU A 107 1.34 -9.41 -7.82
CA LEU A 107 0.40 -8.31 -7.72
C LEU A 107 0.38 -7.57 -9.05
N GLU A 108 -0.79 -7.48 -9.69
CA GLU A 108 -1.00 -6.71 -10.92
C GLU A 108 -1.89 -5.50 -10.60
N PHE A 109 -1.46 -4.33 -11.02
CA PHE A 109 -2.15 -3.07 -10.77
C PHE A 109 -1.86 -2.03 -11.85
N THR A 110 -2.62 -0.96 -11.87
CA THR A 110 -2.37 0.19 -12.75
C THR A 110 -2.07 1.41 -11.89
N LEU A 111 -0.92 2.05 -12.12
CA LEU A 111 -0.53 3.27 -11.45
C LEU A 111 -0.31 4.38 -12.48
N LYS A 112 -1.01 5.52 -12.32
CA LYS A 112 -0.93 6.67 -13.24
C LYS A 112 -1.07 6.27 -14.72
N GLY A 113 -2.01 5.34 -14.99
CA GLY A 113 -2.30 4.83 -16.33
C GLY A 113 -1.32 3.76 -16.85
N GLN A 114 -0.29 3.41 -16.08
CA GLN A 114 0.68 2.38 -16.49
C GLN A 114 0.39 1.05 -15.80
N PRO A 115 0.28 -0.06 -16.55
CA PRO A 115 0.17 -1.38 -15.98
C PRO A 115 1.52 -1.81 -15.39
N LEU A 116 1.51 -2.21 -14.14
CA LEU A 116 2.68 -2.60 -13.37
C LEU A 116 2.43 -3.93 -12.66
N LYS A 117 3.52 -4.55 -12.26
CA LYS A 117 3.47 -5.78 -11.47
C LYS A 117 4.60 -5.83 -10.45
N LEU A 118 4.34 -6.47 -9.32
CA LEU A 118 5.31 -6.76 -8.28
C LEU A 118 5.13 -8.19 -7.78
N THR A 119 6.22 -8.91 -7.63
CA THR A 119 6.23 -10.20 -6.94
C THR A 119 6.05 -9.96 -5.45
N ALA A 120 5.01 -10.59 -4.88
CA ALA A 120 4.77 -10.63 -3.46
C ALA A 120 5.37 -11.89 -2.86
N LEU A 121 5.93 -11.76 -1.68
CA LEU A 121 6.65 -12.80 -0.98
C LEU A 121 6.01 -13.08 0.37
N ASN A 122 6.17 -14.31 0.87
CA ASN A 122 5.95 -14.65 2.27
C ASN A 122 7.28 -15.14 2.85
N GLU A 123 7.58 -14.73 4.06
CA GLU A 123 8.67 -15.35 4.82
C GLU A 123 8.26 -16.75 5.25
N VAL A 124 9.19 -17.68 5.19
CA VAL A 124 8.91 -19.08 5.58
C VAL A 124 8.61 -19.13 7.07
N GLY A 125 7.40 -19.58 7.42
CA GLY A 125 6.91 -19.62 8.80
C GLY A 125 5.94 -18.49 9.17
N GLU A 126 5.81 -17.47 8.31
CA GLU A 126 4.87 -16.36 8.51
C GLU A 126 3.49 -16.67 7.95
N SER A 127 2.52 -15.83 8.33
CA SER A 127 1.14 -15.94 7.85
C SER A 127 1.05 -15.73 6.34
N PRO A 128 0.39 -16.62 5.59
CA PRO A 128 0.22 -16.47 4.15
C PRO A 128 -0.66 -15.27 3.75
N SER A 129 -1.37 -14.66 4.68
CA SER A 129 -2.18 -13.45 4.44
C SER A 129 -1.34 -12.16 4.47
N HIS A 130 -0.14 -12.22 5.06
CA HIS A 130 0.81 -11.11 5.11
C HIS A 130 1.76 -11.23 3.93
N LEU A 131 1.80 -10.20 3.09
CA LEU A 131 2.69 -10.17 1.93
C LEU A 131 3.79 -9.14 2.15
N PHE A 132 5.02 -9.59 2.01
CA PHE A 132 6.20 -8.73 1.94
C PHE A 132 6.50 -8.38 0.48
N VAL A 133 6.58 -7.09 0.15
CA VAL A 133 6.78 -6.60 -1.21
C VAL A 133 7.97 -5.62 -1.24
N PRO A 134 9.20 -6.13 -1.32
CA PRO A 134 10.37 -5.29 -1.52
C PRO A 134 10.45 -4.86 -2.99
N PHE A 135 10.77 -3.59 -3.25
CA PHE A 135 10.88 -3.05 -4.61
C PHE A 135 11.95 -1.97 -4.72
N SER A 136 12.42 -1.75 -5.92
CA SER A 136 13.21 -0.58 -6.31
C SER A 136 12.54 0.15 -7.47
N ASP A 137 12.86 1.42 -7.64
CA ASP A 137 12.29 2.28 -8.67
C ASP A 137 13.31 3.32 -9.14
N LEU A 138 12.94 4.24 -10.04
CA LEU A 138 13.86 5.24 -10.57
C LEU A 138 14.31 6.31 -9.54
N THR A 139 13.73 6.33 -8.34
CA THR A 139 14.20 7.19 -7.24
C THR A 139 15.28 6.54 -6.40
N SER A 140 15.49 5.23 -6.54
CA SER A 140 16.46 4.46 -5.75
C SER A 140 17.90 4.91 -6.05
N GLY A 141 18.62 5.25 -4.97
CA GLY A 141 19.99 5.76 -5.04
C GLY A 141 20.11 7.28 -5.24
N THR A 142 18.99 7.99 -5.46
CA THR A 142 18.98 9.46 -5.64
C THR A 142 18.09 10.17 -4.62
N GLU A 143 16.82 9.77 -4.53
CA GLU A 143 15.83 10.33 -3.61
C GLU A 143 15.47 9.34 -2.50
N THR A 144 15.58 8.04 -2.78
CA THR A 144 15.34 6.96 -1.83
C THR A 144 16.55 6.04 -1.70
N TYR A 145 16.54 5.14 -0.72
CA TYR A 145 17.65 4.24 -0.45
C TYR A 145 18.00 3.37 -1.68
N ALA A 146 19.29 3.23 -1.96
CA ALA A 146 19.78 2.54 -3.15
C ALA A 146 19.34 1.07 -3.22
N ALA A 147 19.22 0.42 -2.07
CA ALA A 147 18.74 -0.97 -1.97
C ALA A 147 17.20 -1.11 -2.04
N GLY A 148 16.48 -0.02 -2.34
CA GLY A 148 15.04 -0.03 -2.50
C GLY A 148 14.26 0.24 -1.22
N ARG A 149 12.97 -0.02 -1.28
CA ARG A 149 11.99 0.16 -0.20
C ARG A 149 11.10 -1.05 -0.07
N PHE A 150 10.38 -1.13 1.06
CA PHE A 150 9.51 -2.24 1.38
C PHE A 150 8.07 -1.78 1.56
N MET A 151 7.15 -2.68 1.29
CA MET A 151 5.74 -2.58 1.66
C MET A 151 5.32 -3.90 2.31
N ASP A 152 4.52 -3.79 3.36
CA ASP A 152 3.84 -4.91 4.00
C ASP A 152 2.35 -4.79 3.70
N LEU A 153 1.79 -5.79 3.05
CA LEU A 153 0.41 -5.78 2.61
C LEU A 153 -0.38 -6.89 3.31
N ASN A 154 -1.56 -6.54 3.79
CA ASN A 154 -2.51 -7.50 4.32
C ASN A 154 -3.71 -7.62 3.38
N ARG A 155 -4.23 -8.82 3.24
CA ARG A 155 -5.44 -9.07 2.47
C ARG A 155 -6.61 -8.33 3.12
N ASN A 156 -7.33 -7.53 2.35
CA ASN A 156 -8.57 -6.92 2.82
C ASN A 156 -9.75 -7.90 2.78
N GLY A 157 -10.89 -7.48 3.31
CA GLY A 157 -12.10 -8.33 3.37
C GLY A 157 -12.66 -8.72 2.01
N THR A 158 -12.31 -8.04 0.93
CA THR A 158 -12.74 -8.34 -0.44
C THR A 158 -11.79 -9.29 -1.17
N GLY A 159 -10.61 -9.56 -0.59
CA GLY A 159 -9.55 -10.34 -1.23
C GLY A 159 -8.69 -9.57 -2.22
N ILE A 160 -8.88 -8.26 -2.31
CA ILE A 160 -8.04 -7.32 -3.05
C ILE A 160 -6.94 -6.81 -2.10
N TYR A 161 -5.78 -6.50 -2.64
CA TYR A 161 -4.69 -5.88 -1.91
C TYR A 161 -4.59 -4.40 -2.27
N ASP A 162 -4.41 -3.56 -1.28
CA ASP A 162 -4.14 -2.14 -1.51
C ASP A 162 -2.62 -1.93 -1.59
N VAL A 163 -2.11 -1.74 -2.81
CA VAL A 163 -0.71 -1.36 -3.04
C VAL A 163 -0.59 0.13 -2.79
N ASP A 164 -0.28 0.48 -1.54
CA ASP A 164 -0.19 1.86 -1.07
C ASP A 164 1.27 2.31 -0.93
N PHE A 165 1.80 2.92 -1.98
CA PHE A 165 3.16 3.44 -1.98
C PHE A 165 3.37 4.60 -1.00
N ASN A 166 2.31 5.29 -0.53
CA ASN A 166 2.43 6.30 0.52
C ASN A 166 2.88 5.69 1.87
N ARG A 167 2.76 4.37 2.01
CA ARG A 167 3.19 3.57 3.16
C ARG A 167 4.51 2.83 2.92
N ALA A 168 5.09 2.97 1.72
CA ALA A 168 6.39 2.37 1.44
C ALA A 168 7.46 2.96 2.37
N TYR A 169 8.30 2.10 2.92
CA TYR A 169 9.30 2.48 3.91
C TYR A 169 10.71 2.05 3.53
N ILE A 170 11.68 2.79 4.06
CA ILE A 170 13.10 2.47 3.91
C ILE A 170 13.45 1.35 4.90
N PRO A 171 14.16 0.28 4.45
CA PRO A 171 14.58 -0.82 5.31
C PRO A 171 15.43 -0.36 6.51
N TYR A 172 15.28 -1.04 7.64
CA TYR A 172 15.98 -0.69 8.89
C TYR A 172 17.50 -0.72 8.78
N CYS A 173 18.06 -1.53 7.87
CA CYS A 173 19.52 -1.56 7.62
C CYS A 173 20.09 -0.22 7.09
N TYR A 174 19.27 0.66 6.55
CA TYR A 174 19.65 2.04 6.23
C TYR A 174 19.95 2.86 7.48
N TYR A 175 19.17 2.66 8.52
CA TYR A 175 19.30 3.37 9.80
C TYR A 175 20.32 2.70 10.73
N ASN A 176 20.35 1.38 10.73
CA ASN A 176 21.21 0.58 11.58
C ASN A 176 21.73 -0.65 10.79
N PRO A 177 23.03 -0.70 10.46
CA PRO A 177 23.60 -1.76 9.63
C PRO A 177 23.60 -3.15 10.28
N THR A 178 23.21 -3.28 11.54
CA THR A 178 23.05 -4.58 12.20
C THR A 178 21.79 -5.32 11.76
N TYR A 179 20.83 -4.60 11.12
CA TYR A 179 19.63 -5.23 10.59
C TYR A 179 19.89 -5.99 9.31
N GLU A 180 19.34 -7.20 9.26
CA GLU A 180 19.33 -8.03 8.07
C GLU A 180 18.12 -7.70 7.19
N CYS A 181 18.35 -7.07 6.05
CA CYS A 181 17.30 -6.68 5.11
C CYS A 181 17.50 -7.36 3.77
N PRO A 182 16.49 -8.12 3.26
CA PRO A 182 16.62 -8.76 1.96
C PRO A 182 16.57 -7.73 0.82
N TYR A 183 17.39 -7.95 -0.20
CA TYR A 183 17.37 -7.10 -1.38
C TYR A 183 16.17 -7.40 -2.28
N PRO A 184 15.49 -6.40 -2.84
CA PRO A 184 14.43 -6.60 -3.81
C PRO A 184 14.87 -7.49 -4.97
N PRO A 185 14.05 -8.47 -5.39
CA PRO A 185 14.34 -9.26 -6.56
C PRO A 185 14.31 -8.40 -7.83
N ARG A 186 15.05 -8.80 -8.85
CA ARG A 186 15.20 -7.99 -10.09
C ARG A 186 13.86 -7.68 -10.77
N GLU A 187 12.91 -8.60 -10.72
CA GLU A 187 11.57 -8.43 -11.26
C GLU A 187 10.73 -7.36 -10.53
N ASN A 188 11.13 -6.97 -9.31
CA ASN A 188 10.50 -5.90 -8.54
C ASN A 188 11.15 -4.52 -8.76
N ARG A 189 11.84 -4.36 -9.88
CA ARG A 189 12.34 -3.05 -10.30
C ARG A 189 11.30 -2.36 -11.19
N LEU A 190 10.73 -1.27 -10.69
CA LEU A 190 9.80 -0.43 -11.44
C LEU A 190 10.56 0.59 -12.29
N ASN A 191 10.23 0.68 -13.58
CA ASN A 191 10.85 1.63 -14.51
C ASN A 191 10.17 3.01 -14.50
N ILE A 192 9.59 3.40 -13.38
CA ILE A 192 8.99 4.71 -13.13
C ILE A 192 9.45 5.23 -11.78
N PRO A 193 9.48 6.55 -11.56
CA PRO A 193 9.78 7.10 -10.24
C PRO A 193 8.55 7.02 -9.33
N ILE A 194 8.70 6.40 -8.17
CA ILE A 194 7.66 6.32 -7.14
C ILE A 194 7.96 7.38 -6.07
N ARG A 195 7.45 8.60 -6.26
CA ARG A 195 7.61 9.70 -5.29
C ARG A 195 6.50 9.70 -4.26
N ALA A 196 6.37 8.60 -3.53
CA ALA A 196 5.46 8.40 -2.42
C ALA A 196 6.15 7.61 -1.31
N GLY A 197 5.68 7.69 -0.06
CA GLY A 197 6.27 7.00 1.09
C GLY A 197 7.56 7.67 1.62
N GLU A 198 8.40 6.89 2.26
CA GLU A 198 9.67 7.36 2.83
C GLU A 198 10.70 7.70 1.76
N ARG A 199 11.49 8.73 2.04
CA ARG A 199 12.65 9.13 1.25
C ARG A 199 13.86 9.43 2.14
N MET A 200 15.03 9.51 1.55
CA MET A 200 16.20 9.94 2.29
C MET A 200 16.08 11.42 2.71
N LYS A 201 16.56 11.71 3.90
CA LYS A 201 16.73 13.07 4.38
C LYS A 201 17.87 13.73 3.60
N LYS A 202 17.66 14.94 3.12
CA LYS A 202 18.70 15.73 2.42
C LYS A 202 19.58 16.42 3.42
#